data_e44e5d372b790cc725a85d503b3270d5
#
_entry.id   e44e5d372b790cc725a85d503b3270d5
#
_cell.length_a   1.000
_cell.length_b   1.000
_cell.length_c   1.000
_cell.angle_alpha   90.00
_cell.angle_beta   90.00
_cell.angle_gamma   90.00
#
_symmetry.space_group_name_H-M   'P 1'
#
loop_
_entity.id
_entity.type
_entity.pdbx_description
1 polymer ?
#
loop_
_entity_poly.entity_id
_entity_poly.type
_entity_poly.pdbx_seq_one_letter_code
_entity_poly.pdbx_strand_id
1 'polypeptide(L)'
;MFDQLFQESLIYLPDFQVNAAPSSLICELVESLCLIDGAMLRWPFHLARMQASCQALGWQDISEDLSKHWATASTQMPEDCRQGRTMARIVYGAEGIRSITFRSYSPRLVRSLRLVEANHVDYALKSTNRKVIMECFDQRNGCDDVLMVRDNLLTDTSIANIALWHEQHRRWYTPARPLLRGTHRAFL
;
A
#
# COMPACT_ATOMS: atom_id res chain seq x y z
N MET A 1 16.87 11.59 16.34
CA MET A 1 15.79 10.90 17.07
C MET A 1 14.93 10.01 16.17
N PHE A 2 14.80 10.28 14.88
CA PHE A 2 14.15 9.36 13.92
C PHE A 2 15.01 8.14 13.59
N ASP A 3 16.34 8.25 13.58
CA ASP A 3 17.26 7.17 13.20
C ASP A 3 17.35 6.02 14.22
N GLN A 4 17.12 6.28 15.51
CA GLN A 4 17.16 5.23 16.54
C GLN A 4 15.94 4.30 16.52
N LEU A 5 14.78 4.78 16.04
CA LEU A 5 13.59 3.93 15.85
C LEU A 5 13.73 2.99 14.65
N PHE A 6 14.69 3.24 13.76
CA PHE A 6 14.91 2.46 12.55
C PHE A 6 15.82 1.24 12.76
N GLN A 7 16.71 1.24 13.76
CA GLN A 7 17.69 0.16 13.94
C GLN A 7 17.13 -1.10 14.60
N GLU A 8 16.07 -1.00 15.41
CA GLU A 8 15.48 -2.17 16.07
C GLU A 8 14.44 -2.93 15.22
N SER A 9 14.03 -2.35 14.06
CA SER A 9 12.99 -2.92 13.20
C SER A 9 13.53 -3.80 12.06
N LEU A 10 14.83 -3.97 11.95
CA LEU A 10 15.48 -4.58 10.76
C LEU A 10 15.47 -6.12 10.73
N ILE A 11 14.87 -6.82 11.69
CA ILE A 11 15.00 -8.28 11.82
C ILE A 11 13.73 -9.05 11.41
N TYR A 12 12.61 -8.39 11.09
CA TYR A 12 11.39 -9.09 10.75
C TYR A 12 10.84 -8.61 9.41
N LEU A 13 11.01 -9.42 8.36
CA LEU A 13 10.10 -9.35 7.21
C LEU A 13 8.71 -9.66 7.75
N PRO A 14 7.78 -8.70 7.73
CA PRO A 14 6.47 -8.95 8.29
C PRO A 14 5.82 -10.10 7.55
N ASP A 15 5.27 -11.02 8.28
CA ASP A 15 4.41 -12.06 7.74
C ASP A 15 3.18 -11.37 7.13
N PHE A 16 3.17 -11.21 5.83
CA PHE A 16 2.04 -10.71 5.05
C PHE A 16 0.96 -11.77 4.91
N GLN A 17 0.71 -12.59 5.95
CA GLN A 17 -0.39 -13.54 5.89
C GLN A 17 -1.69 -12.80 5.56
N VAL A 18 -2.20 -13.09 4.41
CA VAL A 18 -3.47 -12.55 3.93
C VAL A 18 -4.53 -13.62 4.20
N ASN A 19 -5.31 -13.43 5.24
CA ASN A 19 -6.50 -14.25 5.52
C ASN A 19 -7.67 -13.73 4.67
N ALA A 20 -7.49 -13.64 3.37
CA ALA A 20 -8.56 -13.32 2.45
C ALA A 20 -9.14 -14.63 1.92
N ALA A 21 -10.45 -14.81 2.06
CA ALA A 21 -11.14 -15.80 1.25
C ALA A 21 -10.95 -15.44 -0.22
N PRO A 22 -10.59 -16.38 -1.10
CA PRO A 22 -10.42 -16.09 -2.52
C PRO A 22 -11.74 -15.58 -3.08
N SER A 23 -11.86 -14.28 -3.24
CA SER A 23 -12.97 -13.70 -3.98
C SER A 23 -12.69 -13.95 -5.46
N SER A 24 -13.54 -14.74 -6.09
CA SER A 24 -13.52 -14.99 -7.54
C SER A 24 -13.68 -13.71 -8.40
N LEU A 25 -13.84 -12.57 -7.75
CA LEU A 25 -14.02 -11.25 -8.36
C LEU A 25 -12.72 -10.41 -8.38
N ILE A 26 -11.63 -10.86 -7.77
CA ILE A 26 -10.36 -10.13 -7.82
C ILE A 26 -9.62 -10.53 -9.09
N CYS A 27 -9.70 -9.68 -10.11
CA CYS A 27 -9.00 -9.89 -11.38
C CYS A 27 -7.61 -9.26 -11.40
N GLU A 28 -7.40 -8.17 -10.63
CA GLU A 28 -6.17 -7.39 -10.67
C GLU A 28 -5.80 -6.80 -9.31
N LEU A 29 -4.53 -6.85 -9.03
CA LEU A 29 -3.89 -6.22 -7.89
C LEU A 29 -2.95 -5.10 -8.35
N VAL A 30 -2.57 -4.23 -7.43
CA VAL A 30 -1.71 -3.08 -7.74
C VAL A 30 -0.67 -2.87 -6.67
N GLU A 31 0.56 -2.58 -7.07
CA GLU A 31 1.58 -1.98 -6.21
C GLU A 31 1.81 -0.53 -6.58
N SER A 32 2.16 0.26 -5.57
CA SER A 32 2.52 1.67 -5.74
C SER A 32 3.84 1.91 -5.02
N LEU A 33 4.93 1.91 -5.78
CA LEU A 33 6.28 2.07 -5.28
C LEU A 33 6.66 3.54 -5.31
N CYS A 34 7.35 3.99 -4.27
CA CYS A 34 8.04 5.27 -4.30
C CYS A 34 9.46 5.07 -4.82
N LEU A 35 9.83 5.83 -5.85
CA LEU A 35 11.21 5.98 -6.29
C LEU A 35 11.71 7.36 -5.88
N ILE A 36 12.98 7.43 -5.51
CA ILE A 36 13.72 8.68 -5.33
C ILE A 36 14.92 8.60 -6.26
N ASP A 37 14.99 9.52 -7.21
CA ASP A 37 16.06 9.56 -8.24
C ASP A 37 16.29 8.20 -8.90
N GLY A 38 15.19 7.50 -9.23
CA GLY A 38 15.19 6.18 -9.84
C GLY A 38 15.38 5.00 -8.88
N ALA A 39 15.79 5.23 -7.63
CA ALA A 39 15.97 4.16 -6.64
C ALA A 39 14.65 3.75 -5.98
N MET A 40 14.32 2.45 -6.03
CA MET A 40 13.11 1.90 -5.40
C MET A 40 13.23 1.88 -3.88
N LEU A 41 12.32 2.56 -3.19
CA LEU A 41 12.25 2.52 -1.74
C LEU A 41 11.42 1.31 -1.28
N ARG A 42 11.91 0.62 -0.26
CA ARG A 42 11.21 -0.50 0.41
C ARG A 42 10.82 -1.65 -0.54
N TRP A 43 11.60 -1.84 -1.60
CA TRP A 43 11.35 -2.89 -2.58
C TRP A 43 11.08 -4.27 -1.98
N PRO A 44 11.88 -4.79 -1.01
CA PRO A 44 11.63 -6.10 -0.43
C PRO A 44 10.24 -6.27 0.18
N PHE A 45 9.69 -5.22 0.79
CA PHE A 45 8.34 -5.23 1.38
C PHE A 45 7.24 -5.27 0.31
N HIS A 46 7.46 -4.59 -0.81
CA HIS A 46 6.54 -4.64 -1.95
C HIS A 46 6.53 -6.04 -2.56
N LEU A 47 7.70 -6.60 -2.82
CA LEU A 47 7.84 -7.94 -3.38
C LEU A 47 7.20 -8.99 -2.46
N ALA A 48 7.49 -8.97 -1.16
CA ALA A 48 6.90 -9.88 -0.18
C ALA A 48 5.37 -9.80 -0.17
N ARG A 49 4.78 -8.59 -0.25
CA ARG A 49 3.33 -8.44 -0.32
C ARG A 49 2.75 -8.97 -1.64
N MET A 50 3.42 -8.76 -2.77
CA MET A 50 3.00 -9.31 -4.06
C MET A 50 2.98 -10.84 -4.01
N GLN A 51 4.05 -11.47 -3.50
CA GLN A 51 4.17 -12.91 -3.34
C GLN A 51 3.07 -13.47 -2.43
N ALA A 52 2.87 -12.87 -1.24
CA ALA A 52 1.81 -13.27 -0.32
C ALA A 52 0.41 -13.14 -0.95
N SER A 53 0.19 -12.11 -1.76
CA SER A 53 -1.08 -11.91 -2.46
C SER A 53 -1.30 -12.95 -3.54
N CYS A 54 -0.27 -13.27 -4.33
CA CYS A 54 -0.32 -14.36 -5.32
C CYS A 54 -0.61 -15.71 -4.64
N GLN A 55 0.09 -16.00 -3.55
CA GLN A 55 -0.13 -17.23 -2.79
C GLN A 55 -1.58 -17.34 -2.26
N ALA A 56 -2.10 -16.25 -1.68
CA ALA A 56 -3.48 -16.22 -1.15
C ALA A 56 -4.55 -16.43 -2.22
N LEU A 57 -4.28 -16.05 -3.47
CA LEU A 57 -5.18 -16.20 -4.61
C LEU A 57 -4.90 -17.48 -5.45
N GLY A 58 -3.89 -18.28 -5.09
CA GLY A 58 -3.48 -19.45 -5.87
C GLY A 58 -2.86 -19.08 -7.22
N TRP A 59 -2.32 -17.86 -7.35
CA TRP A 59 -1.62 -17.42 -8.56
C TRP A 59 -0.14 -17.85 -8.51
N GLN A 60 0.48 -17.92 -9.70
CA GLN A 60 1.93 -18.16 -9.78
C GLN A 60 2.73 -16.98 -9.23
N ASP A 61 3.94 -17.26 -8.75
CA ASP A 61 4.89 -16.20 -8.34
C ASP A 61 5.28 -15.37 -9.57
N ILE A 62 5.12 -14.07 -9.46
CA ILE A 62 5.36 -13.10 -10.54
C ILE A 62 6.76 -12.47 -10.50
N SER A 63 7.65 -12.91 -9.60
CA SER A 63 8.95 -12.25 -9.37
C SER A 63 9.84 -12.23 -10.61
N GLU A 64 9.87 -13.33 -11.37
CA GLU A 64 10.65 -13.41 -12.61
C GLU A 64 10.02 -12.54 -13.71
N ASP A 65 8.72 -12.63 -13.88
CA ASP A 65 7.95 -11.84 -14.84
C ASP A 65 8.10 -10.33 -14.55
N LEU A 66 8.02 -9.96 -13.29
CA LEU A 66 8.21 -8.60 -12.84
C LEU A 66 9.60 -8.05 -13.21
N SER A 67 10.65 -8.84 -13.02
CA SER A 67 12.02 -8.42 -13.34
C SER A 67 12.19 -8.10 -14.84
N LYS A 68 11.60 -8.92 -15.71
CA LYS A 68 11.60 -8.71 -17.16
C LYS A 68 10.82 -7.44 -17.55
N HIS A 69 9.61 -7.30 -17.03
CA HIS A 69 8.78 -6.14 -17.31
C HIS A 69 9.37 -4.85 -16.76
N TRP A 70 10.00 -4.90 -15.57
CA TRP A 70 10.67 -3.74 -14.98
C TRP A 70 11.83 -3.27 -15.83
N ALA A 71 12.69 -4.19 -16.32
CA ALA A 71 13.80 -3.85 -17.20
C ALA A 71 13.33 -3.08 -18.43
N THR A 72 12.25 -3.52 -19.07
CA THR A 72 11.65 -2.85 -20.23
C THR A 72 11.02 -1.51 -19.85
N ALA A 73 10.18 -1.48 -18.82
CA ALA A 73 9.46 -0.27 -18.42
C ALA A 73 10.42 0.85 -17.95
N SER A 74 11.50 0.50 -17.26
CA SER A 74 12.48 1.48 -16.77
C SER A 74 13.21 2.22 -17.91
N THR A 75 13.40 1.59 -19.06
CA THR A 75 13.97 2.27 -20.24
C THR A 75 13.02 3.30 -20.83
N GLN A 76 11.72 3.10 -20.65
CA GLN A 76 10.64 3.96 -21.16
C GLN A 76 10.15 4.97 -20.10
N MET A 77 10.82 5.06 -18.95
CA MET A 77 10.46 6.00 -17.90
C MET A 77 10.52 7.45 -18.43
N PRO A 78 9.45 8.24 -18.27
CA PRO A 78 9.43 9.66 -18.65
C PRO A 78 10.56 10.44 -17.98
N GLU A 79 11.08 11.44 -18.67
CA GLU A 79 12.22 12.25 -18.20
C GLU A 79 11.94 12.93 -16.86
N ASP A 80 10.72 13.47 -16.69
CA ASP A 80 10.26 14.10 -15.45
C ASP A 80 10.08 13.12 -14.27
N CYS A 81 10.16 11.81 -14.55
CA CYS A 81 10.11 10.75 -13.56
C CYS A 81 11.50 10.19 -13.16
N ARG A 82 12.58 10.61 -13.85
CA ARG A 82 13.94 10.11 -13.60
C ARG A 82 14.60 10.74 -12.39
N GLN A 83 14.16 11.94 -12.03
CA GLN A 83 14.66 12.69 -10.87
C GLN A 83 13.54 13.02 -9.90
N GLY A 84 13.91 13.25 -8.63
CA GLY A 84 12.95 13.55 -7.58
C GLY A 84 12.10 12.37 -7.17
N ARG A 85 10.89 12.65 -6.70
CA ARG A 85 9.98 11.63 -6.21
C ARG A 85 9.02 11.17 -7.30
N THR A 86 9.07 9.90 -7.61
CA THR A 86 8.22 9.26 -8.62
C THR A 86 7.41 8.13 -8.00
N MET A 87 6.19 7.94 -8.46
CA MET A 87 5.39 6.76 -8.19
C MET A 87 5.45 5.81 -9.39
N ALA A 88 5.96 4.60 -9.17
CA ALA A 88 5.78 3.49 -10.08
C ALA A 88 4.53 2.69 -9.67
N ARG A 89 3.61 2.52 -10.59
CA ARG A 89 2.39 1.73 -10.40
C ARG A 89 2.50 0.44 -11.20
N ILE A 90 2.51 -0.69 -10.52
CA ILE A 90 2.56 -2.04 -11.10
C ILE A 90 1.19 -2.67 -10.96
N VAL A 91 0.56 -3.05 -12.05
CA VAL A 91 -0.70 -3.82 -12.08
C VAL A 91 -0.38 -5.24 -12.49
N TYR A 92 -0.93 -6.20 -11.77
CA TYR A 92 -0.71 -7.62 -12.01
C TYR A 92 -1.95 -8.47 -11.70
N GLY A 93 -2.00 -9.65 -12.25
CA GLY A 93 -3.10 -10.61 -12.12
C GLY A 93 -2.61 -12.04 -12.20
N ALA A 94 -3.54 -12.98 -12.35
CA ALA A 94 -3.23 -14.42 -12.44
C ALA A 94 -2.27 -14.77 -13.59
N GLU A 95 -2.27 -13.97 -14.66
CA GLU A 95 -1.46 -14.18 -15.87
C GLU A 95 -0.11 -13.42 -15.83
N GLY A 96 0.25 -12.78 -14.69
CA GLY A 96 1.48 -12.04 -14.54
C GLY A 96 1.31 -10.52 -14.51
N ILE A 97 2.37 -9.80 -14.89
CA ILE A 97 2.40 -8.34 -14.93
C ILE A 97 1.62 -7.82 -16.12
N ARG A 98 0.63 -6.94 -15.86
CA ARG A 98 -0.18 -6.31 -16.91
C ARG A 98 0.37 -4.97 -17.35
N SER A 99 0.84 -4.15 -16.42
CA SER A 99 1.43 -2.85 -16.74
C SER A 99 2.33 -2.32 -15.64
N ILE A 100 3.33 -1.55 -16.04
CA ILE A 100 4.14 -0.71 -15.15
C ILE A 100 4.11 0.70 -15.71
N THR A 101 3.66 1.66 -14.90
CA THR A 101 3.57 3.06 -15.29
C THR A 101 4.25 3.95 -14.26
N PHE A 102 4.79 5.08 -14.70
CA PHE A 102 5.48 6.04 -13.86
C PHE A 102 4.77 7.39 -13.89
N ARG A 103 4.79 8.09 -12.78
CA ARG A 103 4.36 9.48 -12.70
C ARG A 103 5.13 10.22 -11.63
N SER A 104 5.46 11.46 -11.87
CA SER A 104 5.95 12.36 -10.83
C SER A 104 4.95 12.44 -9.67
N TYR A 105 5.42 12.46 -8.44
CA TYR A 105 4.57 12.33 -7.26
C TYR A 105 4.85 13.40 -6.22
N SER A 106 3.82 14.17 -5.90
CA SER A 106 3.80 15.05 -4.75
C SER A 106 2.79 14.56 -3.72
N PRO A 107 3.18 14.42 -2.45
CA PRO A 107 2.26 14.02 -1.40
C PRO A 107 1.11 15.01 -1.26
N ARG A 108 -0.11 14.50 -1.17
CA ARG A 108 -1.27 15.32 -0.83
C ARG A 108 -1.20 15.70 0.65
N LEU A 109 -1.40 16.97 0.95
CA LEU A 109 -1.54 17.42 2.33
C LEU A 109 -2.94 17.04 2.82
N VAL A 110 -3.00 16.31 3.93
CA VAL A 110 -4.25 15.92 4.62
C VAL A 110 -4.22 16.57 6.00
N ARG A 111 -5.16 17.44 6.29
CA ARG A 111 -5.28 18.20 7.56
C ARG A 111 -6.47 17.79 8.39
N SER A 112 -7.47 17.20 7.75
CA SER A 112 -8.73 16.82 8.40
C SER A 112 -9.19 15.44 7.94
N LEU A 113 -9.66 14.64 8.90
CA LEU A 113 -10.20 13.31 8.68
C LEU A 113 -11.58 13.19 9.29
N ARG A 114 -12.52 12.59 8.56
CA ARG A 114 -13.82 12.20 9.09
C ARG A 114 -13.81 10.73 9.47
N LEU A 115 -14.28 10.40 10.66
CA LEU A 115 -14.53 9.00 11.04
C LEU A 115 -15.73 8.47 10.25
N VAL A 116 -15.54 7.32 9.61
CA VAL A 116 -16.56 6.66 8.78
C VAL A 116 -16.57 5.17 9.12
N GLU A 117 -17.76 4.61 9.34
CA GLU A 117 -17.91 3.17 9.55
C GLU A 117 -17.59 2.40 8.27
N ALA A 118 -16.79 1.34 8.42
CA ALA A 118 -16.27 0.53 7.31
C ALA A 118 -16.35 -0.98 7.60
N ASN A 119 -17.36 -1.42 8.38
CA ASN A 119 -17.52 -2.84 8.74
C ASN A 119 -17.73 -3.74 7.52
N HIS A 120 -18.28 -3.20 6.44
CA HIS A 120 -18.51 -3.89 5.17
C HIS A 120 -17.30 -3.90 4.23
N VAL A 121 -16.22 -3.19 4.58
CA VAL A 121 -15.06 -3.06 3.70
C VAL A 121 -14.14 -4.28 3.86
N ASP A 122 -13.97 -5.03 2.78
CA ASP A 122 -12.91 -6.01 2.64
C ASP A 122 -11.86 -5.50 1.64
N TYR A 123 -10.67 -5.18 2.13
CA TYR A 123 -9.55 -4.68 1.34
C TYR A 123 -8.21 -5.25 1.83
N ALA A 124 -8.21 -6.51 2.25
CA ALA A 124 -6.99 -7.20 2.69
C ALA A 124 -5.95 -7.33 1.57
N LEU A 125 -6.40 -7.44 0.33
CA LEU A 125 -5.58 -7.41 -0.88
C LEU A 125 -5.66 -6.03 -1.54
N LYS A 126 -4.50 -5.53 -2.04
CA LYS A 126 -4.42 -4.23 -2.72
C LYS A 126 -4.99 -4.33 -4.14
N SER A 127 -6.32 -4.44 -4.24
CA SER A 127 -7.04 -4.54 -5.50
C SER A 127 -7.08 -3.21 -6.25
N THR A 128 -7.14 -3.29 -7.59
CA THR A 128 -7.46 -2.14 -8.44
C THR A 128 -8.91 -1.70 -8.26
N ASN A 129 -9.80 -2.62 -7.87
CA ASN A 129 -11.18 -2.30 -7.52
C ASN A 129 -11.23 -1.64 -6.14
N ARG A 130 -11.48 -0.35 -6.12
CA ARG A 130 -11.56 0.47 -4.91
C ARG A 130 -12.95 1.02 -4.64
N LYS A 131 -13.97 0.45 -5.24
CA LYS A 131 -15.34 0.96 -5.14
C LYS A 131 -15.77 1.19 -3.69
N VAL A 132 -15.65 0.18 -2.84
CA VAL A 132 -16.04 0.27 -1.42
C VAL A 132 -15.23 1.29 -0.61
N ILE A 133 -13.93 1.45 -0.93
CA ILE A 133 -13.09 2.50 -0.34
C ILE A 133 -13.56 3.90 -0.79
N MET A 134 -13.93 4.03 -2.05
CA MET A 134 -14.43 5.32 -2.58
C MET A 134 -15.81 5.68 -2.01
N GLU A 135 -16.67 4.72 -1.78
CA GLU A 135 -17.96 4.92 -1.08
C GLU A 135 -17.74 5.44 0.35
N CYS A 136 -16.74 4.97 1.06
CA CYS A 136 -16.33 5.53 2.36
C CYS A 136 -15.76 6.95 2.20
N PHE A 137 -14.87 7.16 1.21
CA PHE A 137 -14.25 8.44 0.95
C PHE A 137 -15.26 9.54 0.61
N ASP A 138 -16.33 9.21 -0.10
CA ASP A 138 -17.39 10.15 -0.47
C ASP A 138 -18.18 10.68 0.75
N GLN A 139 -18.10 9.97 1.88
CA GLN A 139 -18.69 10.39 3.16
C GLN A 139 -17.81 11.38 3.95
N ARG A 140 -16.70 11.88 3.40
CA ARG A 140 -15.75 12.78 4.09
C ARG A 140 -16.34 14.13 4.53
N ASN A 141 -17.45 14.54 3.94
CA ASN A 141 -18.24 15.73 4.32
C ASN A 141 -17.37 16.99 4.54
N GLY A 142 -16.60 17.36 3.52
CA GLY A 142 -15.73 18.55 3.53
C GLY A 142 -14.37 18.34 4.19
N CYS A 143 -14.09 17.20 4.84
CA CYS A 143 -12.74 16.83 5.28
C CYS A 143 -11.87 16.43 4.08
N ASP A 144 -10.54 16.46 4.27
CA ASP A 144 -9.58 16.09 3.22
C ASP A 144 -9.62 14.58 2.90
N ASP A 145 -9.87 13.75 3.92
CA ASP A 145 -9.96 12.30 3.78
C ASP A 145 -10.87 11.71 4.88
N VAL A 146 -11.02 10.40 4.87
CA VAL A 146 -11.70 9.64 5.91
C VAL A 146 -10.70 8.85 6.76
N LEU A 147 -11.07 8.57 8.00
CA LEU A 147 -10.46 7.55 8.82
C LEU A 147 -11.51 6.47 9.07
N MET A 148 -11.28 5.31 8.48
CA MET A 148 -12.21 4.20 8.51
C MET A 148 -12.17 3.47 9.84
N VAL A 149 -13.36 3.14 10.36
CA VAL A 149 -13.57 2.43 11.62
C VAL A 149 -14.23 1.09 11.33
N ARG A 150 -13.61 0.00 11.78
CA ARG A 150 -14.14 -1.35 11.65
C ARG A 150 -14.18 -2.02 13.02
N ASP A 151 -15.32 -2.58 13.40
CA ASP A 151 -15.54 -3.21 14.71
C ASP A 151 -15.13 -2.29 15.89
N ASN A 152 -15.49 -1.00 15.80
CA ASN A 152 -15.10 0.07 16.72
C ASN A 152 -13.59 0.33 16.86
N LEU A 153 -12.77 -0.17 15.93
CA LEU A 153 -11.33 0.05 15.89
C LEU A 153 -10.94 0.90 14.67
N LEU A 154 -10.00 1.83 14.89
CA LEU A 154 -9.40 2.58 13.81
C LEU A 154 -8.66 1.63 12.87
N THR A 155 -8.75 1.91 11.57
CA THR A 155 -8.04 1.16 10.53
C THR A 155 -7.17 2.08 9.66
N ASP A 156 -7.61 2.39 8.45
CA ASP A 156 -6.85 3.12 7.44
C ASP A 156 -7.60 4.39 7.00
N THR A 157 -6.89 5.30 6.34
CA THR A 157 -7.53 6.32 5.51
C THR A 157 -7.89 5.73 4.14
N SER A 158 -8.45 6.53 3.25
CA SER A 158 -8.77 6.04 1.90
C SER A 158 -7.52 5.60 1.11
N ILE A 159 -6.31 6.07 1.45
CA ILE A 159 -5.09 5.83 0.67
C ILE A 159 -3.88 5.37 1.49
N ALA A 160 -3.93 5.42 2.82
CA ALA A 160 -2.78 5.19 3.68
C ALA A 160 -3.15 4.55 5.01
N ASN A 161 -2.22 3.77 5.58
CA ASN A 161 -2.26 3.46 7.00
C ASN A 161 -1.97 4.72 7.81
N ILE A 162 -2.30 4.70 9.10
CA ILE A 162 -2.09 5.83 10.02
C ILE A 162 -1.10 5.47 11.11
N ALA A 163 -0.45 6.49 11.65
CA ALA A 163 0.28 6.44 12.89
C ALA A 163 -0.18 7.60 13.78
N LEU A 164 -0.44 7.32 15.05
CA LEU A 164 -0.93 8.26 16.05
C LEU A 164 0.12 8.43 17.12
N TRP A 165 0.49 9.68 17.41
CA TRP A 165 1.37 9.99 18.53
C TRP A 165 0.59 9.96 19.85
N HIS A 166 1.10 9.19 20.83
CA HIS A 166 0.54 9.15 22.18
C HIS A 166 1.42 9.95 23.12
N GLU A 167 0.92 11.11 23.58
CA GLU A 167 1.69 12.08 24.35
C GLU A 167 2.27 11.52 25.64
N GLN A 168 1.44 10.83 26.43
CA GLN A 168 1.87 10.27 27.72
C GLN A 168 2.91 9.16 27.59
N HIS A 169 2.76 8.28 26.59
CA HIS A 169 3.69 7.19 26.34
C HIS A 169 4.89 7.62 25.49
N ARG A 170 4.85 8.83 24.87
CA ARG A 170 5.86 9.35 23.95
C ARG A 170 6.24 8.37 22.86
N ARG A 171 5.23 7.76 22.27
CA ARG A 171 5.36 6.71 21.23
C ARG A 171 4.33 6.86 20.14
N TRP A 172 4.70 6.39 18.97
CA TRP A 172 3.79 6.23 17.84
C TRP A 172 3.08 4.89 17.95
N TYR A 173 1.79 4.91 17.65
CA TYR A 173 0.92 3.72 17.56
C TYR A 173 0.30 3.66 16.18
N THR A 174 0.15 2.45 15.65
CA THR A 174 -0.58 2.17 14.41
C THR A 174 -1.65 1.12 14.68
N PRO A 175 -2.80 1.15 14.01
CA PRO A 175 -3.84 0.15 14.17
C PRO A 175 -3.29 -1.27 14.02
N ALA A 176 -3.60 -2.15 14.96
CA ALA A 176 -3.15 -3.55 14.92
C ALA A 176 -3.79 -4.34 13.77
N ARG A 177 -5.02 -3.93 13.37
CA ARG A 177 -5.81 -4.57 12.31
C ARG A 177 -6.13 -3.56 11.20
N PRO A 178 -5.14 -3.17 10.37
CA PRO A 178 -5.41 -2.31 9.23
C PRO A 178 -6.28 -3.04 8.20
N LEU A 179 -6.99 -2.32 7.35
CA LEU A 179 -7.68 -2.90 6.19
C LEU A 179 -6.66 -3.49 5.21
N LEU A 180 -5.60 -2.72 4.92
CA LEU A 180 -4.49 -3.17 4.09
C LEU A 180 -3.18 -3.17 4.88
N ARG A 181 -2.43 -4.26 4.83
CA ARG A 181 -1.07 -4.32 5.38
C ARG A 181 -0.11 -3.53 4.48
N GLY A 182 0.12 -2.26 4.84
CA GLY A 182 0.96 -1.34 4.06
C GLY A 182 2.44 -1.63 4.19
N THR A 183 3.17 -1.48 3.09
CA THR A 183 4.63 -1.72 3.03
C THR A 183 5.43 -0.71 3.85
N HIS A 184 4.99 0.56 3.93
CA HIS A 184 5.65 1.55 4.78
C HIS A 184 5.37 1.28 6.27
N ARG A 185 4.14 0.89 6.61
CA ARG A 185 3.81 0.48 7.98
C ARG A 185 4.64 -0.73 8.42
N ALA A 186 4.85 -1.70 7.52
CA ALA A 186 5.64 -2.88 7.78
C ALA A 186 7.13 -2.56 7.98
N PHE A 187 7.64 -1.53 7.30
CA PHE A 187 9.01 -1.05 7.43
C PHE A 187 9.25 -0.33 8.76
N LEU A 188 8.27 0.41 9.30
CA LEU A 188 8.37 1.14 10.57
C LEU A 188 8.23 0.24 11.79
#